data_f04ae68e437ae149191f82bf8ff04745
#
_entry.id   f04ae68e437ae149191f82bf8ff04745
#
_cell.length_a   1.000
_cell.length_b   1.000
_cell.length_c   1.000
_cell.angle_alpha   90.00
_cell.angle_beta   90.00
_cell.angle_gamma   90.00
#
_symmetry.space_group_name_H-M   'P 1'
#
loop_
_entity.id
_entity.type
_entity.pdbx_description
1 polymer ?
#
loop_
_entity_poly.entity_id
_entity_poly.type
_entity_poly.pdbx_seq_one_letter_code
_entity_poly.pdbx_strand_id
1 'polypeptide(L)'
;SLFLDEHSDHTPGSVVCPTLEGTRPLLIEVQALANPTNLPTPMRRARGIDKNRLDLLLAVLGQRSGWHLKLGTRDVYLNVSGGIRIDEPALDLAACVAVASAATGRPVKKGLAIFGEVSLLGEVRPVQGGDRRTAEAKRMGFDEVLAGPGQGTKSVRTLKAALAAALDERVEQPAED
;
A
#
# COMPACT_ATOMS: atom_id res chain seq x y z
N SER A 1 2.04 -3.04 -20.75
CA SER A 1 2.35 -4.31 -20.12
C SER A 1 1.09 -4.97 -19.58
N LEU A 2 1.10 -6.29 -19.50
CA LEU A 2 0.00 -7.08 -18.92
C LEU A 2 -0.35 -6.64 -17.51
N PHE A 3 0.64 -6.26 -16.74
CA PHE A 3 0.44 -5.86 -15.34
C PHE A 3 -0.36 -4.55 -15.22
N LEU A 4 -0.10 -3.58 -16.09
CA LEU A 4 -0.87 -2.34 -16.14
C LEU A 4 -2.29 -2.57 -16.65
N ASP A 5 -2.44 -3.45 -17.65
CA ASP A 5 -3.75 -3.77 -18.24
C ASP A 5 -4.65 -4.55 -17.28
N GLU A 6 -4.04 -5.40 -16.45
CA GLU A 6 -4.74 -6.19 -15.42
C GLU A 6 -4.97 -5.40 -14.13
N HIS A 7 -4.20 -4.35 -13.91
CA HIS A 7 -4.36 -3.50 -12.74
C HIS A 7 -5.64 -2.68 -12.91
N SER A 8 -6.63 -2.99 -12.09
CA SER A 8 -7.96 -2.42 -12.22
C SER A 8 -7.93 -0.90 -12.16
N ASP A 9 -8.59 -0.32 -13.11
CA ASP A 9 -8.65 1.12 -13.32
C ASP A 9 -9.23 1.85 -12.13
N HIS A 10 -8.39 2.53 -11.35
CA HIS A 10 -8.80 3.45 -10.30
C HIS A 10 -9.73 2.86 -9.23
N THR A 11 -9.60 1.58 -8.93
CA THR A 11 -10.30 1.00 -7.77
C THR A 11 -9.54 1.33 -6.49
N PRO A 12 -10.19 1.95 -5.49
CA PRO A 12 -9.54 2.17 -4.21
C PRO A 12 -9.08 0.87 -3.55
N GLY A 13 -7.93 0.89 -2.91
CA GLY A 13 -7.42 -0.25 -2.15
C GLY A 13 -6.38 -1.09 -2.88
N SER A 14 -6.00 -0.75 -4.10
CA SER A 14 -5.01 -1.51 -4.87
C SER A 14 -3.71 -0.74 -5.03
N VAL A 15 -2.59 -1.40 -4.71
CA VAL A 15 -1.23 -0.84 -4.79
C VAL A 15 -0.31 -1.86 -5.42
N VAL A 16 0.54 -1.42 -6.34
CA VAL A 16 1.61 -2.24 -6.91
C VAL A 16 2.90 -1.97 -6.16
N CYS A 17 3.57 -3.05 -5.73
CA CYS A 17 4.81 -2.98 -4.98
C CYS A 17 5.89 -3.84 -5.64
N PRO A 18 7.04 -3.25 -5.99
CA PRO A 18 8.18 -4.04 -6.44
C PRO A 18 8.88 -4.71 -5.25
N THR A 19 8.93 -6.04 -5.28
CA THR A 19 9.55 -6.87 -4.24
C THR A 19 10.82 -7.53 -4.76
N LEU A 20 11.58 -8.14 -3.85
CA LEU A 20 12.72 -8.97 -4.19
C LEU A 20 12.49 -10.41 -3.73
N GLU A 21 12.68 -11.35 -4.63
CA GLU A 21 12.83 -12.76 -4.31
C GLU A 21 14.32 -13.10 -4.47
N GLY A 22 15.05 -13.18 -3.35
CA GLY A 22 16.51 -13.17 -3.39
C GLY A 22 17.02 -11.84 -3.96
N THR A 23 17.68 -11.88 -5.11
CA THR A 23 18.13 -10.69 -5.85
C THR A 23 17.22 -10.33 -7.03
N ARG A 24 16.22 -11.17 -7.29
CA ARG A 24 15.32 -11.01 -8.44
C ARG A 24 14.16 -10.10 -8.08
N PRO A 25 14.00 -8.95 -8.76
CA PRO A 25 12.83 -8.12 -8.56
C PRO A 25 11.61 -8.68 -9.26
N LEU A 26 10.45 -8.54 -8.62
CA LEU A 26 9.16 -8.81 -9.22
C LEU A 26 8.09 -7.89 -8.66
N LEU A 27 7.07 -7.61 -9.45
CA LEU A 27 5.95 -6.80 -8.99
C LEU A 27 4.86 -7.67 -8.40
N ILE A 28 4.30 -7.22 -7.30
CA ILE A 28 3.13 -7.82 -6.69
C ILE A 28 2.05 -6.76 -6.52
N GLU A 29 0.81 -7.20 -6.37
CA GLU A 29 -0.31 -6.34 -6.06
C GLU A 29 -0.76 -6.55 -4.61
N VAL A 30 -0.93 -5.45 -3.88
CA VAL A 30 -1.48 -5.44 -2.53
C VAL A 30 -2.89 -4.88 -2.62
N GLN A 31 -3.88 -5.64 -2.16
CA GLN A 31 -5.28 -5.23 -2.18
C GLN A 31 -5.84 -5.15 -0.77
N ALA A 32 -6.60 -4.12 -0.48
CA ALA A 32 -7.22 -3.91 0.82
C ALA A 32 -8.72 -3.60 0.70
N LEU A 33 -9.47 -4.06 1.69
CA LEU A 33 -10.82 -3.60 1.99
C LEU A 33 -10.84 -3.06 3.42
N ALA A 34 -11.58 -1.98 3.64
CA ALA A 34 -11.74 -1.37 4.94
C ALA A 34 -13.21 -0.96 5.13
N ASN A 35 -14.02 -1.91 5.58
CA ASN A 35 -15.48 -1.77 5.64
C ASN A 35 -15.93 -1.36 7.03
N PRO A 36 -16.87 -0.41 7.16
CA PRO A 36 -17.51 -0.13 8.45
C PRO A 36 -18.10 -1.40 9.05
N THR A 37 -17.94 -1.57 10.37
CA THR A 37 -18.47 -2.71 11.10
C THR A 37 -19.19 -2.26 12.36
N ASN A 38 -20.22 -3.02 12.76
CA ASN A 38 -20.91 -2.85 14.04
C ASN A 38 -20.38 -3.79 15.13
N LEU A 39 -19.37 -4.60 14.83
CA LEU A 39 -18.78 -5.51 15.81
C LEU A 39 -18.05 -4.71 16.91
N PRO A 40 -18.11 -5.14 18.17
CA PRO A 40 -17.35 -4.49 19.26
C PRO A 40 -15.84 -4.49 19.01
N THR A 41 -15.32 -5.55 18.38
CA THR A 41 -13.93 -5.67 17.96
C THR A 41 -13.89 -5.85 16.45
N PRO A 42 -13.35 -4.88 15.70
CA PRO A 42 -13.22 -5.02 14.25
C PRO A 42 -12.33 -6.20 13.85
N MET A 43 -12.67 -6.82 12.73
CA MET A 43 -11.88 -7.93 12.19
C MET A 43 -10.64 -7.43 11.46
N ARG A 44 -9.54 -8.16 11.63
CA ARG A 44 -8.28 -7.94 10.91
C ARG A 44 -7.89 -9.25 10.27
N ARG A 45 -7.85 -9.30 8.94
CA ARG A 45 -7.47 -10.51 8.20
C ARG A 45 -6.41 -10.18 7.16
N ALA A 46 -5.41 -11.04 7.06
CA ALA A 46 -4.30 -10.89 6.13
C ALA A 46 -4.04 -12.20 5.40
N ARG A 47 -3.76 -12.10 4.11
CA ARG A 47 -3.28 -13.20 3.28
C ARG A 47 -2.02 -12.74 2.54
N GLY A 48 -0.95 -13.54 2.60
CA GLY A 48 0.32 -13.21 1.96
C GLY A 48 1.23 -12.27 2.75
N ILE A 49 0.75 -11.76 3.88
CA ILE A 49 1.53 -10.98 4.83
C ILE A 49 1.18 -11.45 6.25
N ASP A 50 2.13 -11.33 7.18
CA ASP A 50 1.89 -11.70 8.56
C ASP A 50 0.84 -10.80 9.22
N LYS A 51 -0.14 -11.42 9.89
CA LYS A 51 -1.22 -10.68 10.56
C LYS A 51 -0.69 -9.75 11.66
N ASN A 52 0.33 -10.18 12.41
CA ASN A 52 0.93 -9.33 13.44
C ASN A 52 1.56 -8.07 12.83
N ARG A 53 2.18 -8.22 11.66
CA ARG A 53 2.70 -7.08 10.93
C ARG A 53 1.59 -6.13 10.48
N LEU A 54 0.49 -6.67 9.96
CA LEU A 54 -0.68 -5.86 9.62
C LEU A 54 -1.21 -5.09 10.83
N ASP A 55 -1.34 -5.74 11.99
CA ASP A 55 -1.83 -5.09 13.21
C ASP A 55 -0.93 -3.90 13.62
N LEU A 56 0.40 -4.08 13.53
CA LEU A 56 1.35 -2.99 13.79
C LEU A 56 1.19 -1.84 12.81
N LEU A 57 1.09 -2.14 11.51
CA LEU A 57 0.94 -1.12 10.48
C LEU A 57 -0.38 -0.34 10.63
N LEU A 58 -1.47 -1.02 11.02
CA LEU A 58 -2.74 -0.35 11.27
C LEU A 58 -2.66 0.59 12.47
N ALA A 59 -1.94 0.21 13.52
CA ALA A 59 -1.71 1.07 14.68
C ALA A 59 -0.92 2.33 14.30
N VAL A 60 0.14 2.18 13.52
CA VAL A 60 0.93 3.31 13.01
C VAL A 60 0.09 4.20 12.10
N LEU A 61 -0.66 3.60 11.19
CA LEU A 61 -1.53 4.31 10.27
C LEU A 61 -2.57 5.16 11.01
N GLY A 62 -3.18 4.62 12.05
CA GLY A 62 -4.15 5.33 12.87
C GLY A 62 -3.55 6.49 13.66
N GLN A 63 -2.32 6.33 14.18
CA GLN A 63 -1.69 7.31 15.06
C GLN A 63 -0.83 8.35 14.32
N ARG A 64 -0.23 7.99 13.20
CA ARG A 64 0.83 8.76 12.55
C ARG A 64 0.51 9.26 11.14
N SER A 65 -0.63 8.83 10.56
CA SER A 65 -0.98 9.28 9.21
C SER A 65 -1.47 10.73 9.14
N GLY A 66 -2.01 11.23 10.22
CA GLY A 66 -2.70 12.53 10.23
C GLY A 66 -4.07 12.50 9.54
N TRP A 67 -4.53 11.34 9.13
CA TRP A 67 -5.82 11.15 8.46
C TRP A 67 -6.82 10.47 9.39
N HIS A 68 -8.10 10.84 9.27
CA HIS A 68 -9.22 10.24 10.03
C HIS A 68 -9.73 9.00 9.29
N LEU A 69 -9.03 7.88 9.45
CA LEU A 69 -9.36 6.64 8.75
C LEU A 69 -10.43 5.80 9.45
N LYS A 70 -10.70 6.09 10.72
CA LYS A 70 -11.71 5.38 11.53
C LYS A 70 -11.48 3.85 11.59
N LEU A 71 -10.22 3.44 11.67
CA LEU A 71 -9.87 2.01 11.66
C LEU A 71 -10.43 1.24 12.85
N GLY A 72 -10.69 1.90 13.97
CA GLY A 72 -11.32 1.30 15.15
C GLY A 72 -12.77 0.85 14.93
N THR A 73 -13.41 1.29 13.85
CA THR A 73 -14.78 0.93 13.49
C THR A 73 -14.88 0.28 12.11
N ARG A 74 -13.77 -0.23 11.59
CA ARG A 74 -13.72 -0.87 10.27
C ARG A 74 -13.11 -2.26 10.35
N ASP A 75 -13.70 -3.20 9.65
CA ASP A 75 -13.04 -4.46 9.33
C ASP A 75 -12.01 -4.22 8.24
N VAL A 76 -10.81 -4.74 8.40
CA VAL A 76 -9.73 -4.60 7.43
C VAL A 76 -9.31 -5.96 6.90
N TYR A 77 -9.26 -6.07 5.58
CA TYR A 77 -8.79 -7.24 4.86
C TYR A 77 -7.65 -6.82 3.96
N LEU A 78 -6.54 -7.53 4.03
CA LEU A 78 -5.38 -7.29 3.16
C LEU A 78 -4.98 -8.58 2.47
N ASN A 79 -4.82 -8.52 1.15
CA ASN A 79 -4.38 -9.64 0.35
C ASN A 79 -3.19 -9.22 -0.51
N VAL A 80 -2.12 -10.01 -0.43
CA VAL A 80 -0.97 -9.88 -1.33
C VAL A 80 -1.10 -10.96 -2.40
N SER A 81 -1.20 -10.52 -3.67
CA SER A 81 -1.39 -11.44 -4.79
C SER A 81 -0.14 -12.28 -5.06
N GLY A 82 -0.37 -13.49 -5.63
CA GLY A 82 0.70 -14.39 -6.01
C GLY A 82 0.76 -15.68 -5.18
N GLY A 83 -0.07 -15.83 -4.15
CA GLY A 83 -0.17 -17.07 -3.35
C GLY A 83 1.07 -17.40 -2.53
N ILE A 84 2.08 -16.57 -2.55
CA ILE A 84 3.33 -16.72 -1.79
C ILE A 84 3.30 -15.74 -0.64
N ARG A 85 3.59 -16.24 0.56
CA ARG A 85 3.74 -15.38 1.73
C ARG A 85 5.01 -14.54 1.58
N ILE A 86 4.85 -13.21 1.69
CA ILE A 86 5.95 -12.28 1.56
C ILE A 86 6.16 -11.57 2.90
N ASP A 87 7.25 -11.95 3.57
CA ASP A 87 7.70 -11.30 4.81
C ASP A 87 8.83 -10.32 4.45
N GLU A 88 8.46 -9.21 3.82
CA GLU A 88 9.42 -8.23 3.35
C GLU A 88 9.07 -6.85 3.89
N PRO A 89 9.99 -6.18 4.62
CA PRO A 89 9.72 -4.85 5.17
C PRO A 89 9.34 -3.81 4.11
N ALA A 90 9.83 -3.98 2.88
CA ALA A 90 9.50 -3.09 1.76
C ALA A 90 8.00 -3.04 1.44
N LEU A 91 7.22 -4.02 1.88
CA LEU A 91 5.78 -4.07 1.69
C LEU A 91 5.00 -3.12 2.60
N ASP A 92 5.60 -2.66 3.68
CA ASP A 92 4.92 -1.89 4.72
C ASP A 92 4.19 -0.67 4.16
N LEU A 93 4.88 0.12 3.35
CA LEU A 93 4.31 1.34 2.81
C LEU A 93 3.15 1.06 1.86
N ALA A 94 3.30 0.05 1.00
CA ALA A 94 2.23 -0.38 0.09
C ALA A 94 0.99 -0.85 0.87
N ALA A 95 1.18 -1.60 1.95
CA ALA A 95 0.07 -2.05 2.81
C ALA A 95 -0.65 -0.87 3.46
N CYS A 96 0.08 0.09 4.03
CA CYS A 96 -0.50 1.29 4.63
C CYS A 96 -1.28 2.12 3.60
N VAL A 97 -0.72 2.32 2.42
CA VAL A 97 -1.38 3.08 1.35
C VAL A 97 -2.64 2.36 0.86
N ALA A 98 -2.58 1.03 0.69
CA ALA A 98 -3.74 0.24 0.27
C ALA A 98 -4.90 0.37 1.26
N VAL A 99 -4.62 0.25 2.56
CA VAL A 99 -5.65 0.40 3.60
C VAL A 99 -6.22 1.82 3.63
N ALA A 100 -5.37 2.84 3.59
CA ALA A 100 -5.82 4.24 3.56
C ALA A 100 -6.66 4.54 2.32
N SER A 101 -6.25 4.02 1.17
CA SER A 101 -7.01 4.12 -0.09
C SER A 101 -8.40 3.51 0.05
N ALA A 102 -8.48 2.29 0.57
CA ALA A 102 -9.76 1.60 0.78
C ALA A 102 -10.66 2.32 1.79
N ALA A 103 -10.09 2.80 2.90
CA ALA A 103 -10.86 3.47 3.95
C ALA A 103 -11.41 4.84 3.51
N THR A 104 -10.72 5.54 2.63
CA THR A 104 -11.10 6.88 2.17
C THR A 104 -11.84 6.90 0.84
N GLY A 105 -11.83 5.79 0.09
CA GLY A 105 -12.36 5.75 -1.27
C GLY A 105 -11.50 6.53 -2.28
N ARG A 106 -10.26 6.82 -1.94
CA ARG A 106 -9.31 7.54 -2.79
C ARG A 106 -8.36 6.56 -3.45
N PRO A 107 -8.44 6.36 -4.77
CA PRO A 107 -7.55 5.42 -5.45
C PRO A 107 -6.10 5.91 -5.46
N VAL A 108 -5.19 4.96 -5.60
CA VAL A 108 -3.78 5.27 -5.84
C VAL A 108 -3.62 5.84 -7.25
N LYS A 109 -2.78 6.84 -7.40
CA LYS A 109 -2.50 7.47 -8.69
C LYS A 109 -2.07 6.44 -9.73
N LYS A 110 -2.56 6.59 -10.96
CA LYS A 110 -2.19 5.72 -12.08
C LYS A 110 -0.69 5.76 -12.32
N GLY A 111 -0.13 4.60 -12.65
CA GLY A 111 1.29 4.48 -12.99
C GLY A 111 2.24 4.63 -11.81
N LEU A 112 1.74 4.58 -10.58
CA LEU A 112 2.54 4.69 -9.37
C LEU A 112 2.75 3.32 -8.73
N ALA A 113 4.00 2.92 -8.56
CA ALA A 113 4.40 1.79 -7.73
C ALA A 113 4.95 2.31 -6.39
N ILE A 114 4.87 1.52 -5.34
CA ILE A 114 5.18 1.97 -3.97
C ILE A 114 5.95 0.89 -3.22
N PHE A 115 7.04 1.26 -2.57
CA PHE A 115 7.73 0.40 -1.63
C PHE A 115 8.40 1.21 -0.51
N GLY A 116 8.61 0.59 0.63
CA GLY A 116 9.32 1.19 1.76
C GLY A 116 8.95 0.54 3.08
N GLU A 117 9.85 0.60 4.03
CA GLU A 117 9.62 0.18 5.41
C GLU A 117 8.99 1.32 6.20
N VAL A 118 8.04 0.99 7.08
CA VAL A 118 7.39 1.97 7.97
C VAL A 118 7.73 1.66 9.41
N SER A 119 8.30 2.66 10.11
CA SER A 119 8.62 2.57 11.53
C SER A 119 7.40 2.87 12.41
N LEU A 120 7.49 2.51 13.70
CA LEU A 120 6.44 2.84 14.68
C LEU A 120 6.24 4.34 14.87
N LEU A 121 7.20 5.15 14.46
CA LEU A 121 7.11 6.61 14.52
C LEU A 121 6.47 7.21 13.25
N GLY A 122 6.07 6.38 12.30
CA GLY A 122 5.50 6.83 11.04
C GLY A 122 6.54 7.33 10.03
N GLU A 123 7.80 6.97 10.22
CA GLU A 123 8.86 7.26 9.26
C GLU A 123 8.86 6.23 8.14
N VAL A 124 9.10 6.69 6.92
CA VAL A 124 9.37 5.80 5.79
C VAL A 124 10.88 5.64 5.68
N ARG A 125 11.33 4.40 5.66
CA ARG A 125 12.75 4.05 5.63
C ARG A 125 13.14 3.38 4.32
N PRO A 126 14.37 3.63 3.84
CA PRO A 126 14.89 2.93 2.69
C PRO A 126 15.03 1.43 2.98
N VAL A 127 14.97 0.62 1.94
CA VAL A 127 15.09 -0.83 2.00
C VAL A 127 16.18 -1.32 1.07
N GLN A 128 16.59 -2.56 1.25
CA GLN A 128 17.58 -3.19 0.39
C GLN A 128 17.07 -3.30 -1.05
N GLY A 129 17.93 -3.04 -2.01
CA GLY A 129 17.66 -3.24 -3.43
C GLY A 129 16.75 -2.17 -4.05
N GLY A 130 16.73 -0.95 -3.52
CA GLY A 130 15.87 0.13 -4.02
C GLY A 130 16.03 0.40 -5.51
N ASP A 131 17.25 0.37 -6.04
CA ASP A 131 17.51 0.60 -7.47
C ASP A 131 16.92 -0.50 -8.35
N ARG A 132 17.04 -1.76 -7.93
CA ARG A 132 16.47 -2.91 -8.65
C ARG A 132 14.94 -2.88 -8.64
N ARG A 133 14.34 -2.52 -7.52
CA ARG A 133 12.88 -2.38 -7.38
C ARG A 133 12.37 -1.29 -8.29
N THR A 134 13.02 -0.15 -8.28
CA THR A 134 12.65 1.00 -9.12
C THR A 134 12.79 0.69 -10.60
N ALA A 135 13.89 0.06 -10.99
CA ALA A 135 14.14 -0.33 -12.38
C ALA A 135 13.08 -1.33 -12.89
N GLU A 136 12.71 -2.32 -12.07
CA GLU A 136 11.67 -3.29 -12.45
C GLU A 136 10.31 -2.63 -12.61
N ALA A 137 9.92 -1.75 -11.70
CA ALA A 137 8.66 -1.02 -11.81
C ALA A 137 8.61 -0.20 -13.11
N LYS A 138 9.68 0.53 -13.43
CA LYS A 138 9.78 1.29 -14.68
C LYS A 138 9.70 0.38 -15.91
N ARG A 139 10.42 -0.74 -15.89
CA ARG A 139 10.40 -1.72 -16.98
C ARG A 139 8.99 -2.24 -17.24
N MET A 140 8.18 -2.38 -16.20
CA MET A 140 6.79 -2.86 -16.27
C MET A 140 5.77 -1.75 -16.58
N GLY A 141 6.23 -0.53 -16.80
CA GLY A 141 5.39 0.58 -17.25
C GLY A 141 4.95 1.56 -16.15
N PHE A 142 5.47 1.43 -14.93
CA PHE A 142 5.20 2.38 -13.85
C PHE A 142 6.19 3.53 -13.92
N ASP A 143 5.73 4.70 -14.36
CA ASP A 143 6.59 5.88 -14.58
C ASP A 143 7.07 6.50 -13.27
N GLU A 144 6.27 6.40 -12.20
CA GLU A 144 6.62 6.89 -10.89
C GLU A 144 6.72 5.76 -9.87
N VAL A 145 7.71 5.88 -8.99
CA VAL A 145 7.94 4.94 -7.89
C VAL A 145 8.14 5.73 -6.61
N LEU A 146 7.18 5.63 -5.69
CA LEU A 146 7.22 6.26 -4.39
C LEU A 146 7.95 5.36 -3.40
N ALA A 147 8.95 5.90 -2.72
CA ALA A 147 9.78 5.13 -1.80
C ALA A 147 10.32 6.01 -0.66
N GLY A 148 11.10 5.41 0.22
CA GLY A 148 11.78 6.13 1.29
C GLY A 148 12.95 7.00 0.81
N PRO A 149 13.62 7.69 1.73
CA PRO A 149 14.70 8.63 1.39
C PRO A 149 15.77 8.00 0.50
N GLY A 150 16.12 8.71 -0.58
CA GLY A 150 17.15 8.29 -1.52
C GLY A 150 16.74 7.18 -2.48
N GLN A 151 15.49 6.75 -2.49
CA GLN A 151 15.00 5.64 -3.31
C GLN A 151 13.79 6.06 -4.14
N GLY A 152 13.49 5.25 -5.16
CA GLY A 152 12.38 5.53 -6.06
C GLY A 152 12.64 6.69 -7.02
N THR A 153 11.59 7.16 -7.67
CA THR A 153 11.60 8.40 -8.47
C THR A 153 11.08 9.58 -7.67
N LYS A 154 10.29 9.29 -6.62
CA LYS A 154 9.80 10.25 -5.65
C LYS A 154 10.02 9.69 -4.25
N SER A 155 10.80 10.37 -3.44
CA SER A 155 11.08 9.93 -2.08
C SER A 155 10.30 10.72 -1.06
N VAL A 156 9.89 10.03 0.02
CA VAL A 156 9.18 10.65 1.16
C VAL A 156 9.81 10.16 2.47
N ARG A 157 9.67 10.96 3.51
CA ARG A 157 10.23 10.66 4.84
C ARG A 157 9.20 10.19 5.84
N THR A 158 7.92 10.46 5.59
CA THR A 158 6.84 10.15 6.53
C THR A 158 5.67 9.46 5.85
N LEU A 159 4.96 8.66 6.62
CA LEU A 159 3.72 8.04 6.17
C LEU A 159 2.70 9.09 5.74
N LYS A 160 2.59 10.19 6.49
CA LYS A 160 1.70 11.30 6.14
C LYS A 160 2.00 11.88 4.76
N ALA A 161 3.27 12.15 4.46
CA ALA A 161 3.70 12.64 3.15
C ALA A 161 3.46 11.61 2.05
N ALA A 162 3.65 10.32 2.34
CA ALA A 162 3.41 9.25 1.39
C ALA A 162 1.95 9.18 0.98
N LEU A 163 1.02 9.25 1.92
CA LEU A 163 -0.42 9.23 1.62
C LEU A 163 -0.82 10.41 0.75
N ALA A 164 -0.35 11.60 1.08
CA ALA A 164 -0.62 12.82 0.30
C ALA A 164 -0.08 12.71 -1.14
N ALA A 165 1.08 12.07 -1.31
CA ALA A 165 1.70 11.87 -2.62
C ALA A 165 1.04 10.77 -3.46
N ALA A 166 0.50 9.74 -2.81
CA ALA A 166 0.05 8.51 -3.48
C ALA A 166 -1.42 8.53 -3.89
N LEU A 167 -2.28 9.21 -3.13
CA LEU A 167 -3.73 9.09 -3.28
C LEU A 167 -4.32 10.21 -4.10
N ASP A 168 -5.21 9.83 -5.02
CA ASP A 168 -6.04 10.75 -5.80
C ASP A 168 -7.25 11.24 -4.99
N GLU A 169 -8.06 12.08 -5.61
CA GLU A 169 -9.36 12.48 -5.08
C GLU A 169 -10.29 11.27 -4.93
N ARG A 170 -11.22 11.38 -4.01
CA ARG A 170 -12.22 10.33 -3.80
C ARG A 170 -13.04 10.10 -5.08
N VAL A 171 -13.19 8.84 -5.46
CA VAL A 171 -14.09 8.45 -6.55
C VAL A 171 -15.52 8.50 -6.02
N GLU A 172 -16.41 9.25 -6.72
CA GLU A 172 -17.84 9.19 -6.44
C GLU A 172 -18.35 7.81 -6.83
N GLN A 173 -18.97 7.12 -5.87
CA GLN A 173 -19.69 5.91 -6.19
C GLN A 173 -20.96 6.31 -6.94
N PRO A 174 -21.32 5.60 -8.04
CA PRO A 174 -22.61 5.83 -8.66
C PRO A 174 -23.70 5.61 -7.62
N ALA A 175 -24.71 6.51 -7.61
CA ALA A 175 -25.85 6.37 -6.74
C ALA A 175 -26.46 4.97 -6.95
N GLU A 176 -26.62 4.22 -5.85
CA GLU A 176 -27.39 2.97 -5.89
C GLU A 176 -28.84 3.35 -6.19
N ASP A 177 -29.31 2.90 -7.34
CA ASP A 177 -30.71 3.04 -7.73
C ASP A 177 -31.60 2.09 -6.91
#